data_0ec1fd3091944fe44bfba8303573c27e
#
_entry.id   0ec1fd3091944fe44bfba8303573c27e
#
_cell.length_a   1.000
_cell.length_b   1.000
_cell.length_c   1.000
_cell.angle_alpha   90.00
_cell.angle_beta   90.00
_cell.angle_gamma   90.00
#
_symmetry.space_group_name_H-M   'P 1'
#
loop_
_entity.id
_entity.type
_entity.pdbx_description
1 polymer ?
#
loop_
_entity_poly.entity_id
_entity_poly.type
_entity_poly.pdbx_seq_one_letter_code
_entity_poly.pdbx_strand_id
1 'polypeptide(L)'
;MTSRSKSLDNVPSLSIVIPVFNEPDWIGRSVGALKTAIANANWPAEIIVVDDGSTDDTSKRLAELDITVIEQENKGRFAARLAGVEAASGDLVLLIDSRVIIDPQSLVFLRDQLAADPGRTVWNGHIETDTKGNPYAGFMAGLVAVAWRRYLAEPRLVSFSAEDFDAFPKGTTLFVAPKDVLKEAAVSFSSLYDDVRMASDDTRMLRSIAERGQIWIAPGFAAQYNSRDSLQKFVKHAYFRGTTFVDGYLDSPGPVRNAMFAAGGAGAFGLVLLAKRPLLALVLGLLGSGAAGVVARKSGASKDQAVSVAKLLPVFAACFGAGAVRGLTMAIRKRLGR
;
A
#
# COMPACT_ATOMS: atom_id res chain seq x y z
N MET A 1 -22.23 6.41 -35.45
CA MET A 1 -22.32 7.07 -34.14
C MET A 1 -20.94 7.63 -33.83
N THR A 2 -20.75 8.92 -34.06
CA THR A 2 -19.48 9.65 -33.87
C THR A 2 -19.23 9.81 -32.37
N SER A 3 -18.24 9.08 -31.86
CA SER A 3 -17.69 9.32 -30.52
C SER A 3 -17.20 10.76 -30.46
N ARG A 4 -17.92 11.64 -29.74
CA ARG A 4 -17.42 12.96 -29.37
C ARG A 4 -16.14 12.73 -28.55
N SER A 5 -15.00 13.08 -29.12
CA SER A 5 -13.78 13.37 -28.37
C SER A 5 -14.16 14.42 -27.32
N LYS A 6 -14.32 14.03 -26.05
CA LYS A 6 -14.41 14.99 -24.94
C LYS A 6 -13.09 15.77 -24.95
N SER A 7 -13.16 17.08 -25.09
CA SER A 7 -11.98 17.94 -25.10
C SER A 7 -11.24 17.78 -23.75
N LEU A 8 -9.90 17.67 -23.83
CA LEU A 8 -9.01 17.63 -22.68
C LEU A 8 -8.94 18.98 -21.92
N ASP A 9 -9.61 20.00 -22.42
CA ASP A 9 -9.52 21.39 -21.95
C ASP A 9 -9.95 21.57 -20.49
N ASN A 10 -10.60 20.57 -19.87
CA ASN A 10 -11.08 20.61 -18.49
C ASN A 10 -10.48 19.52 -17.58
N VAL A 11 -9.47 18.78 -18.03
CA VAL A 11 -8.83 17.76 -17.20
C VAL A 11 -7.49 18.29 -16.71
N PRO A 12 -7.22 18.27 -15.39
CA PRO A 12 -5.95 18.76 -14.84
C PRO A 12 -4.75 18.02 -15.44
N SER A 13 -3.59 18.68 -15.49
CA SER A 13 -2.32 18.08 -15.89
C SER A 13 -1.89 17.00 -14.89
N LEU A 14 -1.22 15.94 -15.38
CA LEU A 14 -0.86 14.76 -14.58
C LEU A 14 0.65 14.54 -14.55
N SER A 15 1.20 14.36 -13.37
CA SER A 15 2.53 13.79 -13.14
C SER A 15 2.41 12.42 -12.46
N ILE A 16 3.28 11.49 -12.83
CA ILE A 16 3.32 10.14 -12.25
C ILE A 16 4.65 9.98 -11.53
N VAL A 17 4.61 9.65 -10.24
CA VAL A 17 5.79 9.51 -9.38
C VAL A 17 5.95 8.06 -8.94
N ILE A 18 7.12 7.49 -9.21
CA ILE A 18 7.48 6.11 -8.87
C ILE A 18 8.73 6.12 -7.98
N PRO A 19 8.63 5.87 -6.66
CA PRO A 19 9.80 5.60 -5.85
C PRO A 19 10.33 4.20 -6.15
N VAL A 20 11.62 4.06 -6.34
CA VAL A 20 12.25 2.75 -6.60
C VAL A 20 13.48 2.55 -5.73
N PHE A 21 13.69 1.32 -5.26
CA PHE A 21 14.90 0.86 -4.59
C PHE A 21 15.07 -0.65 -4.81
N ASN A 22 16.09 -1.04 -5.56
CA ASN A 22 16.44 -2.43 -5.83
C ASN A 22 15.30 -3.24 -6.46
N GLU A 23 14.77 -2.78 -7.61
CA GLU A 23 13.67 -3.42 -8.34
C GLU A 23 13.94 -3.50 -9.87
N PRO A 24 15.06 -4.07 -10.31
CA PRO A 24 15.47 -4.10 -11.71
C PRO A 24 14.51 -4.90 -12.61
N ASP A 25 13.85 -5.91 -12.04
CA ASP A 25 12.92 -6.79 -12.78
C ASP A 25 11.56 -6.15 -13.03
N TRP A 26 11.19 -5.15 -12.22
CA TRP A 26 9.83 -4.60 -12.22
C TRP A 26 9.73 -3.21 -12.83
N ILE A 27 10.73 -2.35 -12.63
CA ILE A 27 10.62 -0.93 -13.00
C ILE A 27 10.33 -0.72 -14.50
N GLY A 28 11.00 -1.45 -15.38
CA GLY A 28 10.75 -1.36 -16.82
C GLY A 28 9.33 -1.80 -17.21
N ARG A 29 8.81 -2.84 -16.56
CA ARG A 29 7.44 -3.34 -16.78
C ARG A 29 6.39 -2.34 -16.29
N SER A 30 6.61 -1.73 -15.13
CA SER A 30 5.73 -0.71 -14.56
C SER A 30 5.66 0.53 -15.46
N VAL A 31 6.81 1.05 -15.89
CA VAL A 31 6.89 2.19 -16.80
C VAL A 31 6.24 1.87 -18.16
N GLY A 32 6.45 0.67 -18.71
CA GLY A 32 5.81 0.24 -19.96
C GLY A 32 4.29 0.20 -19.87
N ALA A 33 3.74 -0.30 -18.75
CA ALA A 33 2.31 -0.30 -18.51
C ALA A 33 1.73 1.12 -18.39
N LEU A 34 2.46 2.02 -17.71
CA LEU A 34 2.07 3.43 -17.60
C LEU A 34 2.06 4.14 -18.95
N LYS A 35 3.09 3.95 -19.78
CA LYS A 35 3.12 4.51 -21.15
C LYS A 35 1.90 4.04 -21.96
N THR A 36 1.52 2.77 -21.82
CA THR A 36 0.31 2.22 -22.49
C THR A 36 -0.97 2.87 -21.94
N ALA A 37 -1.11 3.02 -20.62
CA ALA A 37 -2.29 3.64 -20.02
C ALA A 37 -2.42 5.13 -20.39
N ILE A 38 -1.30 5.86 -20.43
CA ILE A 38 -1.22 7.25 -20.89
C ILE A 38 -1.71 7.38 -22.34
N ALA A 39 -1.18 6.52 -23.23
CA ALA A 39 -1.57 6.52 -24.64
C ALA A 39 -3.09 6.19 -24.82
N ASN A 40 -3.60 5.19 -24.11
CA ASN A 40 -5.02 4.81 -24.17
C ASN A 40 -5.92 5.95 -23.66
N ALA A 41 -5.48 6.64 -22.62
CA ALA A 41 -6.24 7.76 -22.08
C ALA A 41 -6.18 9.02 -22.99
N ASN A 42 -5.24 9.09 -23.93
CA ASN A 42 -4.92 10.32 -24.64
C ASN A 42 -4.77 11.51 -23.66
N TRP A 43 -4.13 11.27 -22.53
CA TRP A 43 -3.94 12.22 -21.44
C TRP A 43 -2.44 12.33 -21.15
N PRO A 44 -1.74 13.28 -21.77
CA PRO A 44 -0.30 13.44 -21.61
C PRO A 44 0.08 13.56 -20.13
N ALA A 45 1.08 12.80 -19.73
CA ALA A 45 1.60 12.81 -18.36
C ALA A 45 3.12 12.63 -18.38
N GLU A 46 3.82 13.32 -17.51
CA GLU A 46 5.23 13.05 -17.24
C GLU A 46 5.37 11.85 -16.28
N ILE A 47 6.45 11.10 -16.45
CA ILE A 47 6.82 10.01 -15.54
C ILE A 47 8.12 10.40 -14.86
N ILE A 48 8.10 10.49 -13.53
CA ILE A 48 9.23 10.80 -12.66
C ILE A 48 9.52 9.56 -11.82
N VAL A 49 10.69 8.96 -12.00
CA VAL A 49 11.17 7.88 -11.16
C VAL A 49 12.20 8.44 -10.20
N VAL A 50 12.03 8.17 -8.90
CA VAL A 50 13.01 8.54 -7.88
C VAL A 50 13.73 7.29 -7.42
N ASP A 51 15.00 7.15 -7.81
CA ASP A 51 15.90 6.09 -7.36
C ASP A 51 16.46 6.45 -5.98
N ASP A 52 15.98 5.74 -4.97
CA ASP A 52 16.35 5.94 -3.57
C ASP A 52 17.67 5.22 -3.21
N GLY A 53 18.67 5.37 -4.06
CA GLY A 53 20.02 4.84 -3.85
C GLY A 53 20.13 3.33 -4.10
N SER A 54 19.58 2.84 -5.21
CA SER A 54 19.69 1.43 -5.59
C SER A 54 21.14 0.98 -5.73
N THR A 55 21.41 -0.26 -5.32
CA THR A 55 22.74 -0.89 -5.31
C THR A 55 22.84 -2.08 -6.26
N ASP A 56 21.80 -2.35 -7.02
CA ASP A 56 21.71 -3.41 -8.03
C ASP A 56 21.61 -2.83 -9.45
N ASP A 57 21.14 -3.60 -10.42
CA ASP A 57 21.02 -3.17 -11.81
C ASP A 57 19.83 -2.22 -12.07
N THR A 58 19.13 -1.71 -11.03
CA THR A 58 17.98 -0.80 -11.18
C THR A 58 18.36 0.46 -11.93
N SER A 59 19.44 1.14 -11.54
CA SER A 59 19.89 2.39 -12.19
C SER A 59 20.25 2.17 -13.67
N LYS A 60 20.82 1.01 -14.03
CA LYS A 60 21.07 0.66 -15.44
C LYS A 60 19.76 0.52 -16.22
N ARG A 61 18.75 -0.12 -15.63
CA ARG A 61 17.42 -0.25 -16.24
C ARG A 61 16.74 1.08 -16.42
N LEU A 62 16.91 1.99 -15.47
CA LEU A 62 16.34 3.34 -15.56
C LEU A 62 16.97 4.14 -16.72
N ALA A 63 18.27 4.01 -16.95
CA ALA A 63 18.96 4.66 -18.05
C ALA A 63 18.49 4.24 -19.46
N GLU A 64 17.85 3.07 -19.58
CA GLU A 64 17.26 2.55 -20.83
C GLU A 64 15.85 3.11 -21.10
N LEU A 65 15.23 3.80 -20.12
CA LEU A 65 13.86 4.28 -20.20
C LEU A 65 13.83 5.78 -20.55
N ASP A 66 12.95 6.15 -21.44
CA ASP A 66 12.68 7.58 -21.77
C ASP A 66 11.72 8.16 -20.72
N ILE A 67 12.26 8.62 -19.60
CA ILE A 67 11.57 9.15 -18.41
C ILE A 67 12.48 10.11 -17.64
N THR A 68 11.92 10.90 -16.75
CA THR A 68 12.70 11.69 -15.78
C THR A 68 13.16 10.81 -14.63
N VAL A 69 14.46 10.78 -14.34
CA VAL A 69 15.03 10.05 -13.20
C VAL A 69 15.66 11.06 -12.22
N ILE A 70 15.32 10.90 -10.96
CA ILE A 70 15.94 11.62 -9.83
C ILE A 70 16.68 10.59 -8.99
N GLU A 71 17.98 10.78 -8.81
CA GLU A 71 18.80 9.93 -7.95
C GLU A 71 19.00 10.61 -6.59
N GLN A 72 18.88 9.84 -5.50
CA GLN A 72 19.18 10.30 -4.16
C GLN A 72 19.86 9.20 -3.34
N GLU A 73 20.54 9.57 -2.25
CA GLU A 73 20.94 8.60 -1.22
C GLU A 73 19.70 7.95 -0.60
N ASN A 74 19.82 6.69 -0.14
CA ASN A 74 18.69 6.00 0.47
C ASN A 74 18.17 6.71 1.73
N LYS A 75 17.09 7.45 1.55
CA LYS A 75 16.35 8.19 2.60
C LYS A 75 14.99 7.58 2.92
N GLY A 76 14.62 6.51 2.20
CA GLY A 76 13.36 5.79 2.39
C GLY A 76 12.22 6.29 1.50
N ARG A 77 11.18 5.47 1.43
CA ARG A 77 10.04 5.65 0.50
C ARG A 77 9.36 7.02 0.61
N PHE A 78 9.20 7.51 1.84
CA PHE A 78 8.56 8.81 2.08
C PHE A 78 9.35 9.93 1.41
N ALA A 79 10.67 9.98 1.66
CA ALA A 79 11.55 10.99 1.08
C ALA A 79 11.60 10.90 -0.45
N ALA A 80 11.64 9.68 -1.00
CA ALA A 80 11.62 9.46 -2.44
C ALA A 80 10.31 9.93 -3.09
N ARG A 81 9.15 9.64 -2.46
CA ARG A 81 7.86 10.15 -2.94
C ARG A 81 7.80 11.67 -2.89
N LEU A 82 8.27 12.26 -1.78
CA LEU A 82 8.26 13.71 -1.62
C LEU A 82 9.13 14.40 -2.68
N ALA A 83 10.34 13.90 -2.92
CA ALA A 83 11.21 14.42 -3.97
C ALA A 83 10.54 14.39 -5.36
N GLY A 84 9.84 13.30 -5.67
CA GLY A 84 9.07 13.19 -6.90
C GLY A 84 7.87 14.15 -6.95
N VAL A 85 7.14 14.33 -5.86
CA VAL A 85 6.03 15.30 -5.76
C VAL A 85 6.52 16.74 -5.89
N GLU A 86 7.66 17.07 -5.35
CA GLU A 86 8.27 18.40 -5.48
C GLU A 86 8.66 18.69 -6.92
N ALA A 87 9.26 17.72 -7.61
CA ALA A 87 9.68 17.82 -9.00
C ALA A 87 8.52 17.80 -10.02
N ALA A 88 7.37 17.25 -9.63
CA ALA A 88 6.21 17.14 -10.50
C ALA A 88 5.74 18.51 -11.00
N SER A 89 5.40 18.64 -12.29
CA SER A 89 4.87 19.87 -12.90
C SER A 89 3.33 19.87 -13.01
N GLY A 90 2.70 18.69 -12.91
CA GLY A 90 1.26 18.54 -13.05
C GLY A 90 0.46 19.02 -11.84
N ASP A 91 -0.80 19.38 -12.08
CA ASP A 91 -1.75 19.76 -11.03
C ASP A 91 -2.12 18.56 -10.15
N LEU A 92 -2.24 17.38 -10.78
CA LEU A 92 -2.44 16.09 -10.12
C LEU A 92 -1.15 15.28 -10.11
N VAL A 93 -0.90 14.59 -9.02
CA VAL A 93 0.20 13.62 -8.90
C VAL A 93 -0.34 12.23 -8.61
N LEU A 94 -0.01 11.29 -9.48
CA LEU A 94 -0.26 9.87 -9.29
C LEU A 94 0.97 9.24 -8.64
N LEU A 95 0.84 8.78 -7.41
CA LEU A 95 1.83 7.95 -6.73
C LEU A 95 1.58 6.48 -7.11
N ILE A 96 2.63 5.79 -7.54
CA ILE A 96 2.54 4.36 -7.88
C ILE A 96 3.83 3.65 -7.46
N ASP A 97 3.73 2.47 -6.88
CA ASP A 97 4.91 1.69 -6.49
C ASP A 97 5.54 0.97 -7.70
N SER A 98 6.85 0.74 -7.65
CA SER A 98 7.64 0.14 -8.74
C SER A 98 7.23 -1.29 -9.15
N ARG A 99 6.52 -2.02 -8.27
CA ARG A 99 6.00 -3.39 -8.54
C ARG A 99 4.54 -3.43 -9.00
N VAL A 100 4.01 -2.29 -9.35
CA VAL A 100 2.60 -2.14 -9.74
C VAL A 100 2.48 -2.04 -11.26
N ILE A 101 1.63 -2.86 -11.82
CA ILE A 101 1.25 -2.83 -13.23
C ILE A 101 -0.15 -2.25 -13.33
N ILE A 102 -0.23 -1.01 -13.76
CA ILE A 102 -1.52 -0.31 -13.91
C ILE A 102 -2.37 -0.97 -15.00
N ASP A 103 -3.68 -1.05 -14.79
CA ASP A 103 -4.60 -1.51 -15.82
C ASP A 103 -4.59 -0.51 -17.00
N PRO A 104 -4.52 -0.97 -18.25
CA PRO A 104 -4.44 -0.11 -19.42
C PRO A 104 -5.61 0.88 -19.58
N GLN A 105 -6.74 0.65 -18.92
CA GLN A 105 -7.93 1.52 -18.98
C GLN A 105 -8.08 2.41 -17.72
N SER A 106 -7.22 2.25 -16.73
CA SER A 106 -7.30 3.00 -15.47
C SER A 106 -7.23 4.51 -15.65
N LEU A 107 -6.32 5.00 -16.49
CA LEU A 107 -6.21 6.44 -16.75
C LEU A 107 -7.37 6.96 -17.63
N VAL A 108 -7.93 6.13 -18.51
CA VAL A 108 -9.16 6.47 -19.24
C VAL A 108 -10.30 6.68 -18.27
N PHE A 109 -10.50 5.70 -17.35
CA PHE A 109 -11.53 5.80 -16.32
C PHE A 109 -11.35 7.05 -15.45
N LEU A 110 -10.14 7.27 -14.94
CA LEU A 110 -9.84 8.41 -14.05
C LEU A 110 -10.11 9.74 -14.74
N ARG A 111 -9.62 9.92 -15.98
CA ARG A 111 -9.88 11.11 -16.80
C ARG A 111 -11.38 11.37 -16.98
N ASP A 112 -12.15 10.32 -17.29
CA ASP A 112 -13.59 10.45 -17.52
C ASP A 112 -14.34 10.80 -16.23
N GLN A 113 -13.87 10.32 -15.05
CA GLN A 113 -14.41 10.71 -13.75
C GLN A 113 -14.12 12.16 -13.42
N LEU A 114 -12.90 12.64 -13.67
CA LEU A 114 -12.51 14.04 -13.47
C LEU A 114 -13.29 14.99 -14.41
N ALA A 115 -13.49 14.59 -15.65
CA ALA A 115 -14.29 15.35 -16.61
C ALA A 115 -15.78 15.38 -16.25
N ALA A 116 -16.31 14.34 -15.59
CA ALA A 116 -17.70 14.27 -15.16
C ALA A 116 -17.93 15.06 -13.85
N ASP A 117 -16.96 15.08 -12.96
CA ASP A 117 -17.01 15.78 -11.67
C ASP A 117 -15.60 16.27 -11.30
N PRO A 118 -15.27 17.53 -11.60
CA PRO A 118 -13.96 18.12 -11.28
C PRO A 118 -13.62 18.16 -9.79
N GLY A 119 -14.60 17.97 -8.89
CA GLY A 119 -14.39 17.90 -7.45
C GLY A 119 -13.83 16.56 -6.98
N ARG A 120 -13.86 15.52 -7.81
CA ARG A 120 -13.36 14.17 -7.47
C ARG A 120 -11.87 14.02 -7.75
N THR A 121 -11.03 14.80 -7.11
CA THR A 121 -9.60 14.86 -7.41
C THR A 121 -8.73 13.89 -6.62
N VAL A 122 -9.24 13.28 -5.54
CA VAL A 122 -8.48 12.37 -4.67
C VAL A 122 -8.99 10.94 -4.83
N TRP A 123 -8.11 10.04 -5.33
CA TRP A 123 -8.46 8.66 -5.63
C TRP A 123 -7.45 7.67 -5.08
N ASN A 124 -7.96 6.63 -4.45
CA ASN A 124 -7.20 5.43 -4.12
C ASN A 124 -7.48 4.33 -5.15
N GLY A 125 -6.45 3.65 -5.63
CA GLY A 125 -6.58 2.60 -6.61
C GLY A 125 -7.22 1.32 -6.05
N HIS A 126 -7.96 0.62 -6.89
CA HIS A 126 -8.39 -0.74 -6.66
C HIS A 126 -7.23 -1.69 -6.99
N ILE A 127 -6.64 -2.29 -5.96
CA ILE A 127 -5.45 -3.13 -6.12
C ILE A 127 -5.82 -4.60 -6.09
N GLU A 128 -5.51 -5.29 -7.16
CA GLU A 128 -5.52 -6.75 -7.23
C GLU A 128 -4.11 -7.28 -7.00
N THR A 129 -3.98 -8.35 -6.22
CA THR A 129 -2.69 -8.98 -5.99
C THR A 129 -2.55 -10.21 -6.88
N ASP A 130 -1.49 -10.28 -7.68
CA ASP A 130 -1.15 -11.51 -8.39
C ASP A 130 -0.75 -12.59 -7.39
N THR A 131 -1.60 -13.62 -7.30
CA THR A 131 -1.42 -14.74 -6.38
C THR A 131 -1.06 -16.04 -7.08
N LYS A 132 -0.95 -16.03 -8.42
CA LYS A 132 -0.72 -17.23 -9.23
C LYS A 132 0.63 -17.86 -8.89
N GLY A 133 0.59 -19.10 -8.36
CA GLY A 133 1.80 -19.82 -7.98
C GLY A 133 2.58 -19.23 -6.78
N ASN A 134 2.04 -18.20 -6.12
CA ASN A 134 2.71 -17.50 -5.04
C ASN A 134 1.87 -17.57 -3.74
N PRO A 135 2.18 -18.50 -2.82
CA PRO A 135 1.43 -18.64 -1.56
C PRO A 135 1.60 -17.43 -0.62
N TYR A 136 2.71 -16.70 -0.72
CA TYR A 136 2.96 -15.50 0.09
C TYR A 136 2.07 -14.34 -0.34
N ALA A 137 1.91 -14.16 -1.65
CA ALA A 137 0.92 -13.25 -2.23
C ALA A 137 -0.50 -13.68 -1.85
N GLY A 138 -0.80 -14.99 -1.95
CA GLY A 138 -2.08 -15.57 -1.55
C GLY A 138 -2.43 -15.29 -0.09
N PHE A 139 -1.44 -15.38 0.82
CA PHE A 139 -1.61 -15.02 2.22
C PHE A 139 -2.01 -13.54 2.39
N MET A 140 -1.27 -12.63 1.75
CA MET A 140 -1.56 -11.20 1.86
C MET A 140 -2.92 -10.84 1.26
N ALA A 141 -3.27 -11.40 0.11
CA ALA A 141 -4.59 -11.22 -0.50
C ALA A 141 -5.72 -11.75 0.37
N GLY A 142 -5.51 -12.89 1.05
CA GLY A 142 -6.47 -13.44 2.01
C GLY A 142 -6.69 -12.53 3.22
N LEU A 143 -5.63 -11.90 3.77
CA LEU A 143 -5.77 -10.90 4.83
C LEU A 143 -6.51 -9.65 4.35
N VAL A 144 -6.21 -9.19 3.15
CA VAL A 144 -6.87 -8.04 2.49
C VAL A 144 -8.36 -8.31 2.32
N ALA A 145 -8.75 -9.52 1.88
CA ALA A 145 -10.15 -9.93 1.76
C ALA A 145 -10.90 -9.87 3.10
N VAL A 146 -10.24 -10.23 4.22
CA VAL A 146 -10.83 -10.12 5.55
C VAL A 146 -10.95 -8.68 6.01
N ALA A 147 -9.86 -7.92 5.89
CA ALA A 147 -9.78 -6.55 6.40
C ALA A 147 -10.79 -5.60 5.71
N TRP A 148 -10.93 -5.73 4.40
CA TRP A 148 -11.74 -4.81 3.59
C TRP A 148 -12.89 -5.51 2.87
N ARG A 149 -13.44 -6.57 3.49
CA ARG A 149 -14.55 -7.37 2.95
C ARG A 149 -15.75 -6.53 2.54
N ARG A 150 -15.99 -5.39 3.23
CA ARG A 150 -17.13 -4.50 2.96
C ARG A 150 -17.08 -3.91 1.55
N TYR A 151 -15.89 -3.55 1.10
CA TYR A 151 -15.68 -3.04 -0.25
C TYR A 151 -15.42 -4.16 -1.26
N LEU A 152 -14.57 -5.15 -0.91
CA LEU A 152 -14.12 -6.18 -1.83
C LEU A 152 -15.17 -7.24 -2.15
N ALA A 153 -16.24 -7.37 -1.34
CA ALA A 153 -17.36 -8.26 -1.66
C ALA A 153 -18.16 -7.78 -2.89
N GLU A 154 -18.24 -6.46 -3.09
CA GLU A 154 -18.93 -5.84 -4.22
C GLU A 154 -18.23 -4.52 -4.57
N PRO A 155 -17.10 -4.57 -5.30
CA PRO A 155 -16.36 -3.37 -5.67
C PRO A 155 -17.21 -2.45 -6.57
N ARG A 156 -17.33 -1.19 -6.16
CA ARG A 156 -18.09 -0.17 -6.88
C ARG A 156 -17.50 1.20 -6.66
N LEU A 157 -17.97 2.18 -7.41
CA LEU A 157 -17.62 3.58 -7.17
C LEU A 157 -18.21 4.05 -5.84
N VAL A 158 -17.33 4.37 -4.90
CA VAL A 158 -17.68 4.92 -3.57
C VAL A 158 -16.60 5.91 -3.14
N SER A 159 -16.88 6.65 -2.07
CA SER A 159 -15.87 7.44 -1.37
C SER A 159 -15.86 7.10 0.11
N PHE A 160 -14.77 7.42 0.78
CA PHE A 160 -14.60 7.29 2.22
C PHE A 160 -13.86 8.50 2.79
N SER A 161 -14.08 8.78 4.08
CA SER A 161 -13.44 9.85 4.83
C SER A 161 -12.72 9.31 6.07
N ALA A 162 -12.32 10.18 6.98
CA ALA A 162 -11.69 9.78 8.24
C ALA A 162 -12.58 8.86 9.10
N GLU A 163 -13.91 9.00 9.02
CA GLU A 163 -14.86 8.23 9.84
C GLU A 163 -14.82 6.73 9.51
N ASP A 164 -14.71 6.38 8.23
CA ASP A 164 -14.71 5.00 7.77
C ASP A 164 -13.38 4.58 7.11
N PHE A 165 -12.32 5.35 7.34
CA PHE A 165 -10.98 5.17 6.79
C PHE A 165 -10.46 3.74 6.90
N ASP A 166 -10.66 3.08 8.05
CA ASP A 166 -10.13 1.74 8.28
C ASP A 166 -10.98 0.62 7.64
N ALA A 167 -12.18 0.95 7.15
CA ALA A 167 -13.07 0.01 6.48
C ALA A 167 -12.80 -0.15 4.97
N PHE A 168 -11.95 0.70 4.39
CA PHE A 168 -11.64 0.70 2.96
C PHE A 168 -10.18 0.37 2.66
N PRO A 169 -9.88 -0.25 1.49
CA PRO A 169 -8.52 -0.40 1.00
C PRO A 169 -7.87 0.97 0.83
N LYS A 170 -6.63 1.09 1.28
CA LYS A 170 -5.89 2.34 1.19
C LYS A 170 -4.38 2.09 1.15
N GLY A 171 -3.69 2.97 0.47
CA GLY A 171 -2.23 2.93 0.33
C GLY A 171 -1.76 3.79 -0.82
N THR A 172 -0.51 4.16 -0.81
CA THR A 172 0.15 4.90 -1.90
C THR A 172 0.60 4.02 -3.06
N THR A 173 0.17 2.75 -3.05
CA THR A 173 0.48 1.77 -4.11
C THR A 173 -0.08 2.19 -5.47
N LEU A 174 -1.24 2.82 -5.49
CA LEU A 174 -1.84 3.54 -6.61
C LEU A 174 -2.74 4.61 -6.01
N PHE A 175 -2.28 5.85 -6.00
CA PHE A 175 -2.99 6.96 -5.35
C PHE A 175 -2.79 8.25 -6.13
N VAL A 176 -3.86 8.98 -6.41
CA VAL A 176 -3.79 10.28 -7.07
C VAL A 176 -4.46 11.35 -6.22
N ALA A 177 -3.83 12.51 -6.15
CA ALA A 177 -4.38 13.69 -5.51
C ALA A 177 -3.77 14.97 -6.13
N PRO A 178 -4.37 16.15 -5.89
CA PRO A 178 -3.74 17.42 -6.18
C PRO A 178 -2.37 17.54 -5.51
N LYS A 179 -1.42 18.15 -6.24
CA LYS A 179 -0.03 18.29 -5.77
C LYS A 179 0.06 19.03 -4.44
N ASP A 180 -0.74 20.07 -4.26
CA ASP A 180 -0.82 20.86 -3.03
C ASP A 180 -1.32 20.01 -1.84
N VAL A 181 -2.36 19.19 -2.05
CA VAL A 181 -2.89 18.26 -1.03
C VAL A 181 -1.82 17.27 -0.56
N LEU A 182 -1.02 16.73 -1.49
CA LEU A 182 0.09 15.83 -1.14
C LEU A 182 1.20 16.56 -0.38
N LYS A 183 1.54 17.79 -0.78
CA LYS A 183 2.53 18.61 -0.07
C LYS A 183 2.09 18.97 1.34
N GLU A 184 0.85 19.39 1.52
CA GLU A 184 0.30 19.70 2.83
C GLU A 184 0.25 18.45 3.74
N ALA A 185 -0.14 17.30 3.19
CA ALA A 185 -0.14 16.04 3.92
C ALA A 185 1.29 15.61 4.31
N ALA A 186 2.29 15.88 3.46
CA ALA A 186 3.70 15.62 3.76
C ALA A 186 4.24 16.56 4.84
N VAL A 187 3.89 17.85 4.84
CA VAL A 187 4.28 18.81 5.89
C VAL A 187 3.69 18.43 7.25
N SER A 188 2.45 17.93 7.28
CA SER A 188 1.78 17.48 8.51
C SER A 188 2.25 16.09 8.98
N PHE A 189 3.07 15.41 8.18
CA PHE A 189 3.53 14.07 8.50
C PHE A 189 4.46 14.07 9.70
N SER A 190 4.16 13.21 10.65
CA SER A 190 5.00 12.92 11.82
C SER A 190 5.04 11.42 12.06
N SER A 191 6.19 10.90 12.46
CA SER A 191 6.36 9.50 12.84
C SER A 191 6.63 9.38 14.34
N LEU A 192 6.27 8.24 14.92
CA LEU A 192 6.67 7.86 16.28
C LEU A 192 8.16 7.51 16.39
N TYR A 193 8.88 7.47 15.26
CA TYR A 193 10.27 7.05 15.16
C TYR A 193 11.16 8.19 14.69
N ASP A 194 12.42 8.17 15.12
CA ASP A 194 13.44 9.08 14.61
C ASP A 194 13.88 8.66 13.20
N ASP A 195 13.95 7.35 12.94
CA ASP A 195 14.24 6.83 11.61
C ASP A 195 12.95 6.79 10.76
N VAL A 196 12.75 7.82 9.95
CA VAL A 196 11.57 7.96 9.05
C VAL A 196 11.46 6.85 7.99
N ARG A 197 12.53 6.10 7.71
CA ARG A 197 12.49 4.92 6.82
C ARG A 197 11.63 3.80 7.39
N MET A 198 11.43 3.79 8.72
CA MET A 198 10.59 2.84 9.43
C MET A 198 9.17 3.37 9.69
N ALA A 199 8.85 4.55 9.20
CA ALA A 199 7.54 5.16 9.39
C ALA A 199 6.44 4.51 8.54
N SER A 200 5.20 4.63 9.01
CA SER A 200 3.97 4.31 8.25
C SER A 200 3.53 5.56 7.48
N ASP A 201 4.31 5.92 6.47
CA ASP A 201 4.12 7.12 5.68
C ASP A 201 2.75 7.14 4.99
N ASP A 202 2.35 6.04 4.38
CA ASP A 202 1.08 5.90 3.67
C ASP A 202 -0.14 6.06 4.58
N THR A 203 -0.21 5.34 5.70
CA THR A 203 -1.39 5.37 6.59
C THR A 203 -1.61 6.76 7.19
N ARG A 204 -0.54 7.41 7.67
CA ARG A 204 -0.65 8.73 8.31
C ARG A 204 -0.98 9.84 7.31
N MET A 205 -0.27 9.85 6.16
CA MET A 205 -0.53 10.82 5.09
C MET A 205 -1.95 10.69 4.56
N LEU A 206 -2.41 9.47 4.23
CA LEU A 206 -3.75 9.26 3.71
C LEU A 206 -4.84 9.57 4.75
N ARG A 207 -4.59 9.33 6.04
CA ARG A 207 -5.52 9.71 7.09
C ARG A 207 -5.68 11.23 7.18
N SER A 208 -4.59 12.00 7.10
CA SER A 208 -4.67 13.47 7.11
C SER A 208 -5.40 14.02 5.87
N ILE A 209 -5.29 13.35 4.72
CA ILE A 209 -6.07 13.69 3.52
C ILE A 209 -7.55 13.36 3.74
N ALA A 210 -7.87 12.20 4.31
CA ALA A 210 -9.24 11.77 4.60
C ALA A 210 -9.96 12.65 5.64
N GLU A 211 -9.22 13.30 6.54
CA GLU A 211 -9.73 14.28 7.50
C GLU A 211 -10.20 15.59 6.84
N ARG A 212 -9.67 15.89 5.65
CA ARG A 212 -9.96 17.13 4.91
C ARG A 212 -10.97 16.94 3.78
N GLY A 213 -11.22 15.70 3.35
CA GLY A 213 -12.14 15.44 2.25
C GLY A 213 -12.37 13.96 1.96
N GLN A 214 -13.07 13.71 0.87
CA GLN A 214 -13.40 12.37 0.42
C GLN A 214 -12.26 11.77 -0.42
N ILE A 215 -11.95 10.51 -0.18
CA ILE A 215 -11.08 9.69 -1.04
C ILE A 215 -11.98 8.75 -1.83
N TRP A 216 -11.92 8.84 -3.15
CA TRP A 216 -12.70 8.00 -4.06
C TRP A 216 -11.98 6.69 -4.35
N ILE A 217 -12.73 5.62 -4.55
CA ILE A 217 -12.25 4.31 -4.97
C ILE A 217 -13.25 3.65 -5.90
N ALA A 218 -12.77 3.02 -6.96
CA ALA A 218 -13.60 2.28 -7.92
C ALA A 218 -12.80 1.19 -8.62
N PRO A 219 -13.43 0.08 -9.07
CA PRO A 219 -12.76 -0.98 -9.82
C PRO A 219 -12.24 -0.53 -11.19
N GLY A 220 -12.72 0.60 -11.74
CA GLY A 220 -12.21 1.16 -12.99
C GLY A 220 -10.86 1.87 -12.86
N PHE A 221 -10.44 2.28 -11.66
CA PHE A 221 -9.10 2.80 -11.38
C PHE A 221 -8.30 1.70 -10.66
N ALA A 222 -7.72 0.80 -11.42
CA ALA A 222 -7.15 -0.45 -10.93
C ALA A 222 -5.71 -0.70 -11.34
N ALA A 223 -5.02 -1.53 -10.56
CA ALA A 223 -3.71 -2.06 -10.91
C ALA A 223 -3.48 -3.42 -10.27
N GLN A 224 -2.54 -4.18 -10.84
CA GLN A 224 -2.06 -5.43 -10.29
C GLN A 224 -0.77 -5.20 -9.49
N TYR A 225 -0.78 -5.63 -8.23
CA TYR A 225 0.40 -5.61 -7.37
C TYR A 225 1.12 -6.96 -7.39
N ASN A 226 2.42 -6.93 -7.67
CA ASN A 226 3.28 -8.11 -7.69
C ASN A 226 4.01 -8.25 -6.35
N SER A 227 3.50 -9.14 -5.51
CA SER A 227 3.97 -9.35 -4.14
C SER A 227 5.31 -10.11 -4.09
N ARG A 228 5.86 -10.22 -2.89
CA ARG A 228 7.09 -11.00 -2.61
C ARG A 228 6.85 -12.49 -2.90
N ASP A 229 7.87 -13.16 -3.41
CA ASP A 229 7.80 -14.50 -4.03
C ASP A 229 8.58 -15.58 -3.27
N SER A 230 9.25 -15.23 -2.16
CA SER A 230 10.02 -16.17 -1.36
C SER A 230 9.75 -16.02 0.14
N LEU A 231 9.99 -17.11 0.90
CA LEU A 231 9.83 -17.12 2.35
C LEU A 231 10.70 -16.04 3.02
N GLN A 232 11.94 -15.88 2.56
CA GLN A 232 12.85 -14.88 3.12
C GLN A 232 12.31 -13.46 2.94
N LYS A 233 11.84 -13.11 1.74
CA LYS A 233 11.24 -11.80 1.45
C LYS A 233 9.93 -11.61 2.22
N PHE A 234 9.13 -12.67 2.37
CA PHE A 234 7.88 -12.66 3.15
C PHE A 234 8.13 -12.38 4.63
N VAL A 235 9.08 -13.08 5.25
CA VAL A 235 9.46 -12.88 6.65
C VAL A 235 9.98 -11.46 6.91
N LYS A 236 10.88 -10.97 6.05
CA LYS A 236 11.37 -9.58 6.13
C LYS A 236 10.22 -8.58 6.03
N HIS A 237 9.30 -8.81 5.10
CA HIS A 237 8.13 -7.95 4.90
C HIS A 237 7.18 -7.99 6.10
N ALA A 238 6.88 -9.18 6.65
CA ALA A 238 6.04 -9.32 7.83
C ALA A 238 6.64 -8.60 9.05
N TYR A 239 7.95 -8.74 9.28
CA TYR A 239 8.66 -8.04 10.34
C TYR A 239 8.62 -6.51 10.16
N PHE A 240 8.90 -6.02 8.94
CA PHE A 240 8.82 -4.60 8.62
C PHE A 240 7.39 -4.07 8.83
N ARG A 241 6.38 -4.80 8.35
CA ARG A 241 4.97 -4.44 8.54
C ARG A 241 4.56 -4.36 10.00
N GLY A 242 5.06 -5.26 10.87
CA GLY A 242 4.82 -5.17 12.30
C GLY A 242 5.36 -3.87 12.90
N THR A 243 6.57 -3.45 12.49
CA THR A 243 7.17 -2.18 12.92
C THR A 243 6.34 -0.98 12.45
N THR A 244 6.04 -0.88 11.17
CA THR A 244 5.29 0.26 10.60
C THR A 244 3.83 0.30 11.07
N PHE A 245 3.23 -0.85 11.40
CA PHE A 245 1.86 -0.91 11.93
C PHE A 245 1.73 -0.17 13.27
N VAL A 246 2.71 -0.31 14.14
CA VAL A 246 2.76 0.43 15.42
C VAL A 246 2.81 1.94 15.17
N ASP A 247 3.65 2.40 14.25
CA ASP A 247 3.72 3.83 13.89
C ASP A 247 2.39 4.35 13.34
N GLY A 248 1.73 3.58 12.49
CA GLY A 248 0.48 4.01 11.86
C GLY A 248 -0.74 4.05 12.79
N TYR A 249 -0.75 3.26 13.87
CA TYR A 249 -1.96 3.04 14.66
C TYR A 249 -1.85 3.28 16.16
N LEU A 250 -0.66 3.33 16.76
CA LEU A 250 -0.51 3.44 18.22
C LEU A 250 -1.16 4.70 18.79
N ASP A 251 -1.01 5.82 18.10
CA ASP A 251 -1.55 7.13 18.52
C ASP A 251 -2.96 7.42 17.96
N SER A 252 -3.49 6.50 17.13
CA SER A 252 -4.79 6.68 16.48
C SER A 252 -5.87 5.88 17.21
N PRO A 253 -6.67 6.49 18.13
CA PRO A 253 -7.76 5.79 18.80
C PRO A 253 -8.74 5.20 17.79
N GLY A 254 -9.09 3.91 17.99
CA GLY A 254 -10.03 3.26 17.07
C GLY A 254 -9.98 1.73 17.17
N PRO A 255 -10.84 1.04 16.40
CA PRO A 255 -10.96 -0.41 16.46
C PRO A 255 -9.66 -1.13 16.07
N VAL A 256 -8.86 -0.59 15.14
CA VAL A 256 -7.58 -1.19 14.72
C VAL A 256 -6.56 -1.15 15.84
N ARG A 257 -6.43 -0.02 16.57
CA ARG A 257 -5.55 0.06 17.74
C ARG A 257 -5.98 -0.92 18.84
N ASN A 258 -7.27 -0.99 19.12
CA ASN A 258 -7.80 -1.91 20.14
C ASN A 258 -7.53 -3.37 19.75
N ALA A 259 -7.71 -3.73 18.48
CA ALA A 259 -7.35 -5.04 17.95
C ALA A 259 -5.85 -5.32 18.06
N MET A 260 -4.99 -4.33 17.85
CA MET A 260 -3.53 -4.45 18.02
C MET A 260 -3.17 -4.80 19.48
N PHE A 261 -3.75 -4.13 20.47
CA PHE A 261 -3.53 -4.45 21.87
C PHE A 261 -4.08 -5.83 22.25
N ALA A 262 -5.29 -6.19 21.76
CA ALA A 262 -5.85 -7.52 21.98
C ALA A 262 -4.96 -8.63 21.37
N ALA A 263 -4.45 -8.42 20.15
CA ALA A 263 -3.52 -9.34 19.51
C ALA A 263 -2.19 -9.44 20.27
N GLY A 264 -1.67 -8.33 20.82
CA GLY A 264 -0.50 -8.30 21.68
C GLY A 264 -0.69 -9.12 22.96
N GLY A 265 -1.83 -8.93 23.63
CA GLY A 265 -2.21 -9.73 24.81
C GLY A 265 -2.35 -11.22 24.51
N ALA A 266 -3.03 -11.57 23.41
CA ALA A 266 -3.16 -12.96 22.96
C ALA A 266 -1.80 -13.59 22.62
N GLY A 267 -0.91 -12.82 21.97
CA GLY A 267 0.46 -13.24 21.69
C GLY A 267 1.27 -13.51 22.97
N ALA A 268 1.22 -12.61 23.95
CA ALA A 268 1.86 -12.79 25.25
C ALA A 268 1.32 -14.03 26.00
N PHE A 269 0.00 -14.22 26.00
CA PHE A 269 -0.63 -15.41 26.55
C PHE A 269 -0.18 -16.68 25.82
N GLY A 270 -0.10 -16.64 24.49
CA GLY A 270 0.39 -17.74 23.66
C GLY A 270 1.83 -18.14 23.99
N LEU A 271 2.72 -17.17 24.25
CA LEU A 271 4.10 -17.43 24.67
C LEU A 271 4.17 -18.10 26.05
N VAL A 272 3.37 -17.64 27.02
CA VAL A 272 3.26 -18.26 28.34
C VAL A 272 2.72 -19.70 28.23
N LEU A 273 1.71 -19.89 27.37
CA LEU A 273 1.15 -21.21 27.13
C LEU A 273 2.17 -22.15 26.47
N LEU A 274 2.93 -21.65 25.50
CA LEU A 274 3.99 -22.39 24.83
C LEU A 274 5.07 -22.86 25.82
N ALA A 275 5.46 -22.00 26.76
CA ALA A 275 6.43 -22.33 27.78
C ALA A 275 5.90 -23.35 28.80
N LYS A 276 4.62 -23.29 29.19
CA LYS A 276 4.04 -24.16 30.25
C LYS A 276 3.34 -25.41 29.72
N ARG A 277 2.74 -25.35 28.53
CA ARG A 277 1.90 -26.38 27.91
C ARG A 277 2.12 -26.41 26.39
N PRO A 278 3.31 -26.82 25.90
CA PRO A 278 3.70 -26.67 24.49
C PRO A 278 2.76 -27.41 23.51
N LEU A 279 2.31 -28.59 23.85
CA LEU A 279 1.37 -29.37 23.01
C LEU A 279 0.02 -28.65 22.88
N LEU A 280 -0.50 -28.09 23.98
CA LEU A 280 -1.75 -27.33 23.94
C LEU A 280 -1.60 -26.07 23.13
N ALA A 281 -0.49 -25.33 23.27
CA ALA A 281 -0.19 -24.17 22.46
C ALA A 281 -0.14 -24.50 20.96
N LEU A 282 0.50 -25.61 20.59
CA LEU A 282 0.57 -26.07 19.20
C LEU A 282 -0.84 -26.39 18.66
N VAL A 283 -1.63 -27.15 19.39
CA VAL A 283 -2.99 -27.52 18.97
C VAL A 283 -3.86 -26.27 18.79
N LEU A 284 -3.86 -25.36 19.76
CA LEU A 284 -4.63 -24.11 19.66
C LEU A 284 -4.13 -23.21 18.51
N GLY A 285 -2.82 -23.16 18.28
CA GLY A 285 -2.23 -22.46 17.15
C GLY A 285 -2.69 -23.01 15.80
N LEU A 286 -2.71 -24.32 15.64
CA LEU A 286 -3.20 -24.99 14.41
C LEU A 286 -4.70 -24.76 14.22
N LEU A 287 -5.51 -24.91 15.27
CA LEU A 287 -6.95 -24.64 15.21
C LEU A 287 -7.22 -23.17 14.85
N GLY A 288 -6.51 -22.22 15.48
CA GLY A 288 -6.62 -20.81 15.18
C GLY A 288 -6.23 -20.47 13.74
N SER A 289 -5.16 -21.10 13.22
CA SER A 289 -4.73 -20.94 11.83
C SER A 289 -5.76 -21.49 10.84
N GLY A 290 -6.33 -22.66 11.13
CA GLY A 290 -7.42 -23.23 10.34
C GLY A 290 -8.67 -22.34 10.34
N ALA A 291 -9.07 -21.85 11.53
CA ALA A 291 -10.19 -20.91 11.67
C ALA A 291 -9.97 -19.63 10.87
N ALA A 292 -8.75 -19.06 10.89
CA ALA A 292 -8.41 -17.88 10.10
C ALA A 292 -8.55 -18.14 8.59
N GLY A 293 -8.14 -19.30 8.09
CA GLY A 293 -8.37 -19.72 6.71
C GLY A 293 -9.86 -19.79 6.37
N VAL A 294 -10.69 -20.35 7.24
CA VAL A 294 -12.15 -20.38 7.07
C VAL A 294 -12.75 -18.97 7.03
N VAL A 295 -12.30 -18.09 7.93
CA VAL A 295 -12.73 -16.66 7.94
C VAL A 295 -12.34 -15.99 6.63
N ALA A 296 -11.11 -16.17 6.17
CA ALA A 296 -10.66 -15.61 4.88
C ALA A 296 -11.56 -16.10 3.73
N ARG A 297 -11.87 -17.41 3.68
CA ARG A 297 -12.76 -17.98 2.66
C ARG A 297 -14.16 -17.38 2.68
N LYS A 298 -14.75 -17.20 3.88
CA LYS A 298 -16.07 -16.57 4.06
C LYS A 298 -16.05 -15.05 3.75
N SER A 299 -14.89 -14.44 3.78
CA SER A 299 -14.69 -13.02 3.43
C SER A 299 -14.42 -12.79 1.93
N GLY A 300 -14.52 -13.83 1.09
CA GLY A 300 -14.35 -13.70 -0.36
C GLY A 300 -12.99 -14.16 -0.90
N ALA A 301 -12.05 -14.57 -0.03
CA ALA A 301 -10.78 -15.11 -0.50
C ALA A 301 -10.97 -16.41 -1.30
N SER A 302 -10.13 -16.65 -2.31
CA SER A 302 -10.12 -17.92 -3.05
C SER A 302 -9.73 -19.08 -2.12
N LYS A 303 -9.94 -20.34 -2.57
CA LYS A 303 -9.52 -21.52 -1.83
C LYS A 303 -8.01 -21.51 -1.54
N ASP A 304 -7.20 -21.16 -2.54
CA ASP A 304 -5.74 -21.15 -2.41
C ASP A 304 -5.25 -20.03 -1.48
N GLN A 305 -5.89 -18.87 -1.51
CA GLN A 305 -5.64 -17.77 -0.59
C GLN A 305 -5.99 -18.18 0.85
N ALA A 306 -7.14 -18.81 1.07
CA ALA A 306 -7.56 -19.29 2.39
C ALA A 306 -6.60 -20.36 2.96
N VAL A 307 -6.14 -21.28 2.10
CA VAL A 307 -5.12 -22.29 2.47
C VAL A 307 -3.79 -21.61 2.79
N SER A 308 -3.40 -20.60 2.02
CA SER A 308 -2.18 -19.81 2.28
C SER A 308 -2.26 -19.09 3.63
N VAL A 309 -3.42 -18.51 3.98
CA VAL A 309 -3.67 -17.91 5.31
C VAL A 309 -3.48 -18.96 6.40
N ALA A 310 -4.15 -20.11 6.30
CA ALA A 310 -4.04 -21.16 7.29
C ALA A 310 -2.60 -21.67 7.50
N LYS A 311 -1.82 -21.80 6.42
CA LYS A 311 -0.45 -22.33 6.49
C LYS A 311 0.57 -21.32 6.99
N LEU A 312 0.46 -20.06 6.59
CA LEU A 312 1.49 -19.03 6.82
C LEU A 312 1.21 -18.13 8.03
N LEU A 313 -0.01 -18.20 8.61
CA LEU A 313 -0.38 -17.36 9.75
C LEU A 313 0.56 -17.50 10.95
N PRO A 314 1.03 -18.69 11.36
CA PRO A 314 1.96 -18.81 12.49
C PRO A 314 3.29 -18.08 12.23
N VAL A 315 3.85 -18.24 11.03
CA VAL A 315 5.11 -17.57 10.64
C VAL A 315 4.89 -16.06 10.57
N PHE A 316 3.80 -15.63 9.94
CA PHE A 316 3.46 -14.20 9.86
C PHE A 316 3.28 -13.61 11.25
N ALA A 317 2.51 -14.24 12.14
CA ALA A 317 2.23 -13.73 13.48
C ALA A 317 3.51 -13.60 14.32
N ALA A 318 4.43 -14.56 14.23
CA ALA A 318 5.72 -14.49 14.92
C ALA A 318 6.57 -13.31 14.41
N CYS A 319 6.72 -13.18 13.08
CA CYS A 319 7.54 -12.13 12.49
C CYS A 319 6.93 -10.73 12.64
N PHE A 320 5.61 -10.62 12.42
CA PHE A 320 4.87 -9.37 12.61
C PHE A 320 4.89 -8.94 14.09
N GLY A 321 4.67 -9.87 15.02
CA GLY A 321 4.74 -9.62 16.46
C GLY A 321 6.13 -9.12 16.89
N ALA A 322 7.20 -9.76 16.42
CA ALA A 322 8.57 -9.30 16.66
C ALA A 322 8.81 -7.88 16.10
N GLY A 323 8.29 -7.60 14.91
CA GLY A 323 8.31 -6.26 14.32
C GLY A 323 7.54 -5.23 15.15
N ALA A 324 6.37 -5.62 15.67
CA ALA A 324 5.56 -4.75 16.53
C ALA A 324 6.27 -4.42 17.86
N VAL A 325 6.93 -5.40 18.46
CA VAL A 325 7.77 -5.18 19.67
C VAL A 325 8.91 -4.18 19.36
N ARG A 326 9.58 -4.34 18.21
CA ARG A 326 10.58 -3.37 17.76
C ARG A 326 9.98 -1.97 17.62
N GLY A 327 8.82 -1.85 16.96
CA GLY A 327 8.13 -0.57 16.78
C GLY A 327 7.78 0.11 18.11
N LEU A 328 7.25 -0.66 19.08
CA LEU A 328 6.98 -0.15 20.43
C LEU A 328 8.26 0.34 21.11
N THR A 329 9.35 -0.42 20.99
CA THR A 329 10.66 -0.02 21.57
C THR A 329 11.17 1.28 20.96
N MET A 330 11.06 1.44 19.64
CA MET A 330 11.46 2.68 18.93
C MET A 330 10.62 3.88 19.40
N ALA A 331 9.28 3.70 19.49
CA ALA A 331 8.38 4.75 19.95
C ALA A 331 8.68 5.18 21.40
N ILE A 332 8.94 4.22 22.29
CA ILE A 332 9.31 4.50 23.69
C ILE A 332 10.64 5.25 23.75
N ARG A 333 11.67 4.81 23.01
CA ARG A 333 12.97 5.47 22.98
C ARG A 333 12.86 6.94 22.57
N LYS A 334 12.15 7.22 21.48
CA LYS A 334 11.91 8.59 21.02
C LYS A 334 11.20 9.44 22.08
N ARG A 335 10.17 8.89 22.76
CA ARG A 335 9.47 9.60 23.85
C ARG A 335 10.35 9.89 25.05
N LEU A 336 11.34 9.05 25.31
CA LEU A 336 12.31 9.21 26.41
C LEU A 336 13.54 10.06 26.02
N GLY A 337 13.62 10.55 24.78
CA GLY A 337 14.77 11.30 24.26
C GLY A 337 16.06 10.45 24.16
N ARG A 338 15.94 9.15 23.90
CA ARG A 338 17.05 8.19 23.86
C ARG A 338 17.16 7.50 22.53
#